data_75068c8b1dac8a2f97fe81e97cc32d14
#
_entry.id   75068c8b1dac8a2f97fe81e97cc32d14
#
_cell.length_a   1.000
_cell.length_b   1.000
_cell.length_c   1.000
_cell.angle_alpha   90.00
_cell.angle_beta   90.00
_cell.angle_gamma   90.00
#
_symmetry.space_group_name_H-M   'P 1'
#
loop_
_entity.id
_entity.type
_entity.pdbx_description
1 polymer ?
#
loop_
_entity_poly.entity_id
_entity_poly.type
_entity_poly.pdbx_seq_one_letter_code
_entity_poly.pdbx_strand_id
1 'polypeptide(L)'
;IFRNSVSSMIGAVDVDVNLNVEGGGFSSDGEYLPIVKVNPQYPRRAQTRGIEGYVLLEYIVTKTGAVRDPVVIEAKPPGIFNRAAINAALKYKYKPKVVNGEPIDVAGVKTRITFEMAD
;
A
#
# COMPACT_ATOMS: atom_id res chain seq x y z
N ILE A 1 -6.76 -12.40 -19.13
CA ILE A 1 -6.73 -11.08 -18.54
C ILE A 1 -6.86 -11.12 -17.04
N PHE A 2 -6.20 -10.23 -16.39
CA PHE A 2 -6.24 -10.17 -14.94
C PHE A 2 -6.32 -8.71 -14.52
N ARG A 3 -6.71 -8.53 -13.30
CA ARG A 3 -6.69 -7.20 -12.71
C ARG A 3 -6.19 -7.31 -11.29
N ASN A 4 -5.63 -6.24 -10.82
CA ASN A 4 -5.12 -6.13 -9.48
C ASN A 4 -5.92 -5.08 -8.73
N SER A 5 -6.08 -5.28 -7.46
CA SER A 5 -6.66 -4.25 -6.64
C SER A 5 -5.78 -4.02 -5.45
N VAL A 6 -5.75 -2.78 -5.01
CA VAL A 6 -4.88 -2.38 -3.93
C VAL A 6 -5.72 -1.62 -2.92
N SER A 7 -5.58 -1.98 -1.68
CA SER A 7 -6.23 -1.21 -0.63
C SER A 7 -5.24 -0.95 0.48
N SER A 8 -5.31 0.21 1.03
CA SER A 8 -4.42 0.62 2.10
C SER A 8 -5.16 0.66 3.42
N MET A 9 -4.45 0.24 4.44
CA MET A 9 -4.95 0.36 5.78
C MET A 9 -4.01 1.26 6.52
N ILE A 10 -4.36 2.49 6.59
CA ILE A 10 -3.49 3.47 7.19
C ILE A 10 -4.17 4.00 8.41
N GLY A 11 -3.67 3.60 9.51
CA GLY A 11 -4.30 4.00 10.69
C GLY A 11 -5.70 3.65 10.51
N ALA A 12 -6.46 4.28 11.01
CA ALA A 12 -7.76 3.89 10.89
C ALA A 12 -8.37 4.41 9.68
N VAL A 13 -7.87 4.77 9.11
CA VAL A 13 -8.42 5.14 8.21
C VAL A 13 -8.84 4.78 7.30
N ASP A 14 -8.81 4.41 7.26
CA ASP A 14 -9.15 3.98 6.36
C ASP A 14 -10.08 4.59 6.03
N VAL A 15 -10.32 4.99 6.14
CA VAL A 15 -11.10 5.39 5.92
C VAL A 15 -11.61 6.28 5.70
N ASP A 16 -11.62 6.50 5.79
CA ASP A 16 -12.19 7.13 5.50
C ASP A 16 -12.36 8.08 5.57
N VAL A 17 -12.06 8.07 5.93
CA VAL A 17 -12.21 8.74 6.12
C VAL A 17 -12.37 9.63 5.71
N ASN A 18 -12.13 9.82 5.44
CA ASN A 18 -12.18 10.60 5.07
C ASN A 18 -12.94 11.37 5.05
N LEU A 19 -13.14 11.19 5.41
CA LEU A 19 -13.82 11.70 5.61
C LEU A 19 -13.84 12.76 5.95
N ASN A 20 -13.30 13.09 6.16
CA ASN A 20 -13.33 13.91 6.42
C ASN A 20 -13.41 14.75 6.16
N VAL A 21 -13.29 14.65 5.88
CA VAL A 21 -13.31 15.32 5.54
C VAL A 21 -13.85 16.33 5.65
N GLU A 22 -14.17 16.39 5.84
CA GLU A 22 -14.68 17.26 5.96
C GLU A 22 -14.10 18.27 6.32
N GLY A 23 -14.18 18.85 5.97
CA GLY A 23 -13.69 19.91 6.19
C GLY A 23 -12.39 20.06 6.34
N GLY A 24 -11.73 19.99 5.67
CA GLY A 24 -10.48 20.19 5.80
C GLY A 24 -9.94 19.21 6.55
N GLY A 25 -10.43 18.16 6.45
CA GLY A 25 -9.98 17.15 7.22
C GLY A 25 -8.51 16.94 7.13
N PHE A 26 -7.86 17.35 6.12
CA PHE A 26 -6.47 17.10 6.04
C PHE A 26 -5.74 18.35 6.20
N SER A 27 -5.11 18.51 7.26
CA SER A 27 -4.23 19.62 7.39
C SER A 27 -2.92 19.17 6.84
N SER A 28 -2.15 20.10 6.47
CA SER A 28 -0.85 19.81 5.96
C SER A 28 0.01 19.15 6.97
N ASP A 29 -0.42 19.20 8.22
CA ASP A 29 0.41 18.70 9.26
C ASP A 29 0.06 17.34 9.66
N GLY A 30 -0.77 16.69 9.06
CA GLY A 30 -1.24 15.54 9.68
C GLY A 30 -1.03 14.28 8.97
N GLU A 31 -1.23 14.25 7.75
CA GLU A 31 -1.49 12.99 7.14
C GLU A 31 -0.40 12.58 6.20
N TYR A 32 -0.11 11.31 6.19
CA TYR A 32 0.66 10.74 5.12
C TYR A 32 -0.36 10.05 4.22
N LEU A 33 -0.33 10.37 2.94
CA LEU A 33 -1.34 9.90 2.00
C LEU A 33 -0.65 9.28 0.80
N PRO A 34 -1.18 8.17 0.29
CA PRO A 34 -0.62 7.62 -0.94
C PRO A 34 -0.94 8.55 -2.10
N ILE A 35 0.09 8.92 -2.84
CA ILE A 35 -0.07 9.73 -4.02
C ILE A 35 -0.05 8.86 -5.26
N VAL A 36 0.87 7.90 -5.29
CA VAL A 36 1.02 7.00 -6.42
C VAL A 36 1.03 5.59 -5.90
N LYS A 37 0.15 4.76 -6.39
CA LYS A 37 0.15 3.34 -6.15
C LYS A 37 0.35 2.63 -7.47
N VAL A 38 1.22 1.63 -7.46
CA VAL A 38 1.59 0.92 -8.66
C VAL A 38 0.94 -0.46 -8.64
N ASN A 39 0.29 -0.82 -9.73
CA ASN A 39 -0.26 -2.16 -9.82
C ASN A 39 0.89 -3.16 -9.87
N PRO A 40 0.82 -4.21 -9.08
CA PRO A 40 1.85 -5.23 -9.10
C PRO A 40 1.77 -6.05 -10.38
N GLN A 41 2.89 -6.64 -10.73
CA GLN A 41 2.93 -7.53 -11.85
C GLN A 41 2.41 -8.89 -11.40
N TYR A 42 1.44 -9.42 -12.12
CA TYR A 42 0.87 -10.71 -11.79
C TYR A 42 1.90 -11.80 -12.13
N PRO A 43 2.29 -12.64 -11.18
CA PRO A 43 3.26 -13.68 -11.48
C PRO A 43 2.73 -14.63 -12.55
N ARG A 44 3.57 -14.90 -13.53
CA ARG A 44 3.13 -15.70 -14.67
C ARG A 44 2.64 -17.06 -14.26
N ARG A 45 3.34 -17.70 -13.34
CA ARG A 45 2.95 -19.05 -12.90
C ARG A 45 1.58 -19.04 -12.26
N ALA A 46 1.31 -18.03 -11.46
CA ALA A 46 -0.01 -17.91 -10.84
C ALA A 46 -1.07 -17.60 -11.86
N GLN A 47 -0.75 -16.78 -12.83
CA GLN A 47 -1.69 -16.44 -13.89
C GLN A 47 -2.06 -17.67 -14.68
N THR A 48 -1.06 -18.48 -15.04
CA THR A 48 -1.29 -19.69 -15.82
C THR A 48 -2.18 -20.68 -15.09
N ARG A 49 -2.04 -20.75 -13.78
CA ARG A 49 -2.79 -21.69 -12.97
C ARG A 49 -4.07 -21.13 -12.39
N GLY A 50 -4.38 -19.89 -12.69
CA GLY A 50 -5.58 -19.26 -12.15
C GLY A 50 -5.54 -19.03 -10.66
N ILE A 51 -4.36 -18.85 -10.09
CA ILE A 51 -4.22 -18.67 -8.66
C ILE A 51 -4.41 -17.20 -8.30
N GLU A 52 -5.28 -16.94 -7.33
CA GLU A 52 -5.56 -15.60 -6.83
C GLU A 52 -5.20 -15.54 -5.36
N GLY A 53 -5.05 -14.33 -4.85
CA GLY A 53 -4.72 -14.18 -3.45
C GLY A 53 -4.40 -12.76 -3.09
N TYR A 54 -3.71 -12.60 -1.96
CA TYR A 54 -3.36 -11.27 -1.49
C TYR A 54 -2.08 -11.32 -0.67
N VAL A 55 -1.50 -10.14 -0.47
CA VAL A 55 -0.34 -9.97 0.40
C VAL A 55 -0.59 -8.73 1.23
N LEU A 56 -0.44 -8.86 2.52
CA LEU A 56 -0.51 -7.74 3.45
C LEU A 56 0.91 -7.35 3.81
N LEU A 57 1.26 -6.11 3.52
CA LEU A 57 2.60 -5.59 3.76
C LEU A 57 2.58 -4.53 4.84
N GLU A 58 3.70 -4.42 5.52
CA GLU A 58 3.92 -3.33 6.46
C GLU A 58 5.26 -2.70 6.12
N TYR A 59 5.32 -1.38 6.13
CA TYR A 59 6.56 -0.70 5.77
C TYR A 59 6.62 0.68 6.42
N ILE A 60 7.71 1.35 6.12
CA ILE A 60 7.96 2.69 6.60
C ILE A 60 7.78 3.65 5.43
N VAL A 61 7.04 4.72 5.65
CA VAL A 61 6.98 5.82 4.70
C VAL A 61 7.97 6.86 5.17
N THR A 62 8.97 7.12 4.36
CA THR A 62 10.05 8.02 4.77
C THR A 62 9.61 9.46 4.66
N LYS A 63 10.44 10.34 5.21
CA LYS A 63 10.15 11.77 5.14
C LYS A 63 10.18 12.30 3.71
N THR A 64 10.69 11.55 2.76
CA THR A 64 10.63 11.94 1.36
C THR A 64 9.46 11.29 0.63
N GLY A 65 8.63 10.52 1.34
CA GLY A 65 7.48 9.87 0.73
C GLY A 65 7.77 8.54 0.10
N ALA A 66 8.96 8.02 0.26
CA ALA A 66 9.31 6.72 -0.30
C ALA A 66 8.95 5.61 0.67
N VAL A 67 8.82 4.41 0.14
CA VAL A 67 8.56 3.22 0.95
C VAL A 67 9.89 2.56 1.27
N ARG A 68 10.07 2.21 2.53
CA ARG A 68 11.29 1.58 2.99
C ARG A 68 10.96 0.34 3.81
N ASP A 69 11.77 -0.69 3.63
CA ASP A 69 11.73 -1.93 4.41
C ASP A 69 10.35 -2.59 4.42
N PRO A 70 9.77 -2.88 3.26
CA PRO A 70 8.50 -3.58 3.26
C PRO A 70 8.69 -5.04 3.71
N VAL A 71 7.83 -5.46 4.62
CA VAL A 71 7.81 -6.84 5.07
C VAL A 71 6.43 -7.42 4.88
N VAL A 72 6.39 -8.72 4.63
CA VAL A 72 5.13 -9.42 4.45
C VAL A 72 4.62 -9.83 5.82
N ILE A 73 3.43 -9.34 6.17
CA ILE A 73 2.79 -9.72 7.41
C ILE A 73 1.96 -10.97 7.21
N GLU A 74 1.28 -11.02 6.07
CA GLU A 74 0.40 -12.14 5.78
C GLU A 74 0.33 -12.30 4.28
N ALA A 75 0.28 -13.53 3.81
CA ALA A 75 0.17 -13.80 2.37
C ALA A 75 -0.65 -15.06 2.18
N LYS A 76 -1.53 -15.01 1.20
CA LYS A 76 -2.35 -16.15 0.89
C LYS A 76 -2.55 -16.27 -0.60
N PRO A 77 -2.09 -17.36 -1.22
CA PRO A 77 -1.28 -18.42 -0.62
C PRO A 77 0.14 -17.94 -0.35
N PRO A 78 0.82 -18.55 0.60
CA PRO A 78 2.15 -18.07 0.97
C PRO A 78 3.16 -18.26 -0.17
N GLY A 79 4.02 -17.27 -0.30
CA GLY A 79 5.16 -17.39 -1.18
C GLY A 79 4.93 -17.13 -2.65
N ILE A 80 3.70 -17.05 -3.09
CA ILE A 80 3.43 -16.91 -4.52
C ILE A 80 3.49 -15.47 -4.98
N PHE A 81 2.87 -14.56 -4.21
CA PHE A 81 2.75 -13.18 -4.61
C PHE A 81 3.68 -12.24 -3.86
N ASN A 82 4.49 -12.78 -2.95
CA ASN A 82 5.28 -11.93 -2.06
C ASN A 82 6.18 -10.96 -2.80
N ARG A 83 6.96 -11.48 -3.74
CA ARG A 83 7.91 -10.64 -4.45
C ARG A 83 7.22 -9.58 -5.29
N ALA A 84 6.14 -9.97 -5.96
CA ALA A 84 5.41 -9.03 -6.80
C ALA A 84 4.84 -7.90 -5.97
N ALA A 85 4.32 -8.23 -4.79
CA ALA A 85 3.76 -7.21 -3.91
C ALA A 85 4.83 -6.28 -3.38
N ILE A 86 5.96 -6.83 -2.96
CA ILE A 86 7.06 -6.02 -2.45
C ILE A 86 7.58 -5.09 -3.53
N ASN A 87 7.77 -5.60 -4.73
CA ASN A 87 8.26 -4.76 -5.81
C ASN A 87 7.32 -3.62 -6.13
N ALA A 88 6.02 -3.89 -6.11
CA ALA A 88 5.05 -2.83 -6.35
C ALA A 88 5.08 -1.79 -5.24
N ALA A 89 5.13 -2.24 -4.00
CA ALA A 89 5.11 -1.32 -2.86
C ALA A 89 6.33 -0.41 -2.85
N LEU A 90 7.47 -0.91 -3.27
CA LEU A 90 8.68 -0.11 -3.31
C LEU A 90 8.57 1.05 -4.30
N LYS A 91 7.61 0.99 -5.20
CA LYS A 91 7.41 2.06 -6.18
C LYS A 91 6.29 3.00 -5.78
N TYR A 92 5.66 2.76 -4.65
CA TYR A 92 4.61 3.66 -4.16
C TYR A 92 5.23 4.99 -3.74
N LYS A 93 4.45 6.05 -3.88
CA LYS A 93 4.84 7.36 -3.42
C LYS A 93 3.77 7.89 -2.50
N TYR A 94 4.20 8.48 -1.41
CA TYR A 94 3.31 9.03 -0.41
C TYR A 94 3.59 10.50 -0.23
N LYS A 95 2.56 11.22 0.20
CA LYS A 95 2.77 12.54 0.74
C LYS A 95 3.27 12.35 2.17
N PRO A 96 4.45 12.85 2.50
CA PRO A 96 5.00 12.57 3.83
C PRO A 96 4.18 13.22 4.93
N LYS A 97 4.23 12.62 6.09
CA LYS A 97 3.62 13.22 7.26
C LYS A 97 4.47 14.37 7.74
N VAL A 98 3.82 15.47 8.09
CA VAL A 98 4.50 16.68 8.53
C VAL A 98 4.08 16.97 9.97
N VAL A 99 5.06 17.20 10.82
CA VAL A 99 4.83 17.54 12.21
C VAL A 99 5.63 18.80 12.49
N ASN A 100 4.94 19.83 12.95
CA ASN A 100 5.58 21.14 13.23
C ASN A 100 6.39 21.64 12.04
N GLY A 101 5.83 21.47 10.86
CA GLY A 101 6.47 21.95 9.65
C GLY A 101 7.58 21.07 9.11
N GLU A 102 7.83 19.93 9.74
CA GLU A 102 8.91 19.05 9.33
C GLU A 102 8.40 17.69 8.90
N PRO A 103 8.82 17.22 7.74
CA PRO A 103 8.43 15.84 7.34
C PRO A 103 9.15 14.83 8.22
N ILE A 104 8.43 13.78 8.54
CA ILE A 104 8.97 12.71 9.37
C ILE A 104 8.72 11.35 8.74
N ASP A 105 9.48 10.37 9.20
CA ASP A 105 9.24 8.98 8.83
C ASP A 105 8.03 8.45 9.60
N VAL A 106 7.26 7.57 8.97
CA VAL A 106 6.13 6.94 9.62
C VAL A 106 6.26 5.44 9.48
N ALA A 107 6.38 4.75 10.61
CA ALA A 107 6.47 3.30 10.60
C ALA A 107 5.08 2.69 10.71
N GLY A 108 4.98 1.40 10.44
CA GLY A 108 3.75 0.67 10.65
C GLY A 108 2.67 0.93 9.63
N VAL A 109 3.02 1.40 8.46
CA VAL A 109 2.04 1.63 7.39
C VAL A 109 1.75 0.31 6.71
N LYS A 110 0.47 -0.01 6.59
CA LYS A 110 0.07 -1.30 6.04
C LYS A 110 -0.70 -1.14 4.74
N THR A 111 -0.48 -2.07 3.86
CA THR A 111 -1.16 -2.11 2.57
C THR A 111 -1.49 -3.55 2.24
N ARG A 112 -2.70 -3.76 1.75
CA ARG A 112 -3.10 -5.06 1.26
C ARG A 112 -3.15 -5.00 -0.25
N ILE A 113 -2.40 -5.87 -0.90
CA ILE A 113 -2.37 -5.95 -2.35
C ILE A 113 -3.04 -7.24 -2.75
N THR A 114 -4.08 -7.13 -3.55
CA THR A 114 -4.91 -8.26 -3.95
C THR A 114 -4.62 -8.60 -5.41
N PHE A 115 -4.53 -9.89 -5.68
CA PHE A 115 -4.29 -10.39 -7.03
C PHE A 115 -5.52 -11.17 -7.48
N GLU A 116 -6.22 -10.63 -8.45
CA GLU A 116 -7.45 -11.24 -8.95
C GLU A 116 -7.40 -11.32 -10.46
N MET A 117 -7.98 -12.37 -10.97
CA MET A 117 -8.11 -12.54 -12.42
C MET A 117 -9.41 -11.93 -12.87
N ALA A 118 -9.39 -11.28 -14.01
CA ALA A 118 -10.62 -10.74 -14.58
C ALA A 118 -11.41 -11.87 -15.25
N ASP A 119 -12.70 -11.74 -15.23
CA ASP A 119 -13.55 -12.71 -15.89
C ASP A 119 -13.59 -12.54 -17.39
#